data_bca9f4dc4faf2967340b0c5f249a650d
#
_entry.id   bca9f4dc4faf2967340b0c5f249a650d
#
_cell.length_a   1.000
_cell.length_b   1.000
_cell.length_c   1.000
_cell.angle_alpha   90.00
_cell.angle_beta   90.00
_cell.angle_gamma   90.00
#
_symmetry.space_group_name_H-M   'P 1'
#
loop_
_entity.id
_entity.type
_entity.pdbx_description
1 polymer ?
#
loop_
_entity_poly.entity_id
_entity_poly.type
_entity_poly.pdbx_seq_one_letter_code
_entity_poly.pdbx_strand_id
1 'polypeptide(L)'
;MDWDYPNPFTVPRAPQAADIDGLNHTNNAVYVRWCEQAGWAHSEALGLALADYRRLDRAMAIRRGEYDYILPTVQDEALVLGTWLVAGDGKLAMERRFQLIRVRDGATVLRGRWDLVCIELSSGRPRRMPQEFVDAYMPQVAGA
;
A
#
# COMPACT_ATOMS: atom_id res chain seq x y z
N MET A 1 5.82 15.95 9.04
CA MET A 1 4.53 15.23 8.88
C MET A 1 4.41 14.18 9.97
N ASP A 2 3.23 14.09 10.55
CA ASP A 2 2.98 13.18 11.66
C ASP A 2 2.59 11.79 11.15
N TRP A 3 3.59 11.03 10.73
CA TRP A 3 3.39 9.66 10.28
C TRP A 3 3.12 8.71 11.44
N ASP A 4 2.21 7.75 11.25
CA ASP A 4 1.85 6.76 12.28
C ASP A 4 3.01 5.82 12.62
N TYR A 5 3.94 5.60 11.69
CA TYR A 5 5.11 4.75 11.85
C TYR A 5 6.35 5.46 11.31
N PRO A 6 7.56 5.05 11.75
CA PRO A 6 8.78 5.64 11.21
C PRO A 6 9.08 5.17 9.77
N ASN A 7 9.83 6.00 9.05
CA ASN A 7 10.40 5.67 7.74
C ASN A 7 9.36 5.17 6.70
N PRO A 8 8.29 5.94 6.42
CA PRO A 8 7.36 5.54 5.37
C PRO A 8 8.04 5.50 4.01
N PHE A 9 7.63 4.57 3.15
CA PHE A 9 7.82 4.71 1.72
C PHE A 9 6.75 5.68 1.22
N THR A 10 7.15 6.76 0.57
CA THR A 10 6.21 7.83 0.21
C THR A 10 6.08 8.02 -1.29
N VAL A 11 4.86 8.35 -1.71
CA VAL A 11 4.52 8.66 -3.10
C VAL A 11 3.70 9.96 -3.12
N PRO A 12 4.08 10.98 -3.91
CA PRO A 12 3.27 12.18 -4.04
C PRO A 12 2.05 11.88 -4.90
N ARG A 13 0.92 12.49 -4.55
CA ARG A 13 -0.32 12.41 -5.33
C ARG A 13 -1.05 13.73 -5.32
N ALA A 14 -1.81 13.98 -6.39
CA ALA A 14 -2.77 15.07 -6.47
C ALA A 14 -3.97 14.60 -7.28
N PRO A 15 -5.21 14.82 -6.81
CA PRO A 15 -6.38 14.42 -7.58
C PRO A 15 -6.44 15.20 -8.90
N GLN A 16 -6.68 14.47 -9.99
CA GLN A 16 -6.87 15.03 -11.31
C GLN A 16 -8.37 15.24 -11.58
N ALA A 17 -8.71 15.98 -12.62
CA ALA A 17 -10.12 16.23 -12.97
C ALA A 17 -10.93 14.94 -13.08
N ALA A 18 -10.36 13.87 -13.67
CA ALA A 18 -11.02 12.59 -13.83
C ALA A 18 -11.27 11.84 -12.50
N ASP A 19 -10.59 12.24 -11.44
CA ASP A 19 -10.69 11.60 -10.11
C ASP A 19 -11.84 12.19 -9.27
N ILE A 20 -12.44 13.29 -9.72
CA ILE A 20 -13.42 14.05 -8.95
C ILE A 20 -14.84 13.57 -9.28
N ASP A 21 -15.64 13.32 -8.25
CA ASP A 21 -17.02 12.88 -8.37
C ASP A 21 -18.03 14.05 -8.43
N GLY A 22 -19.32 13.71 -8.48
CA GLY A 22 -20.38 14.71 -8.57
C GLY A 22 -20.53 15.61 -7.34
N LEU A 23 -19.81 15.32 -6.24
CA LEU A 23 -19.80 16.14 -5.03
C LEU A 23 -18.57 17.08 -4.98
N ASN A 24 -17.82 17.16 -6.06
CA ASN A 24 -16.58 17.93 -6.17
C ASN A 24 -15.47 17.45 -5.23
N HIS A 25 -15.49 16.18 -4.85
CA HIS A 25 -14.47 15.54 -4.02
C HIS A 25 -13.85 14.38 -4.77
N THR A 26 -12.64 13.99 -4.37
CA THR A 26 -11.98 12.81 -4.90
C THR A 26 -12.85 11.57 -4.63
N ASN A 27 -13.14 10.81 -5.70
CA ASN A 27 -13.88 9.55 -5.57
C ASN A 27 -13.09 8.58 -4.68
N ASN A 28 -13.77 7.95 -3.74
CA ASN A 28 -13.14 7.03 -2.78
C ASN A 28 -12.36 5.90 -3.44
N ALA A 29 -12.79 5.41 -4.60
CA ALA A 29 -12.09 4.37 -5.35
C ALA A 29 -10.70 4.80 -5.82
N VAL A 30 -10.48 6.09 -6.01
CA VAL A 30 -9.18 6.66 -6.40
C VAL A 30 -8.13 6.42 -5.32
N TYR A 31 -8.49 6.59 -4.06
CA TYR A 31 -7.59 6.32 -2.95
C TYR A 31 -7.14 4.85 -2.89
N VAL A 32 -8.07 3.93 -3.16
CA VAL A 32 -7.77 2.50 -3.21
C VAL A 32 -6.76 2.19 -4.33
N ARG A 33 -6.96 2.79 -5.51
CA ARG A 33 -6.04 2.66 -6.64
C ARG A 33 -4.65 3.22 -6.28
N TRP A 34 -4.58 4.37 -5.63
CA TRP A 34 -3.31 4.94 -5.18
C TRP A 34 -2.58 4.03 -4.19
N CYS A 35 -3.32 3.38 -3.27
CA CYS A 35 -2.74 2.40 -2.35
C CYS A 35 -2.12 1.22 -3.12
N GLU A 36 -2.79 0.69 -4.13
CA GLU A 36 -2.24 -0.39 -4.95
C GLU A 36 -0.99 0.05 -5.70
N GLN A 37 -1.00 1.24 -6.28
CA GLN A 37 0.17 1.81 -6.95
C GLN A 37 1.34 1.99 -5.98
N ALA A 38 1.08 2.51 -4.78
CA ALA A 38 2.12 2.69 -3.76
C ALA A 38 2.69 1.37 -3.26
N GLY A 39 1.84 0.36 -3.08
CA GLY A 39 2.28 -0.99 -2.70
C GLY A 39 3.24 -1.59 -3.72
N TRP A 40 2.92 -1.48 -5.01
CA TRP A 40 3.80 -1.95 -6.09
C TRP A 40 5.08 -1.13 -6.19
N ALA A 41 5.00 0.18 -6.08
CA ALA A 41 6.18 1.05 -6.11
C ALA A 41 7.15 0.70 -4.98
N HIS A 42 6.63 0.46 -3.77
CA HIS A 42 7.44 0.02 -2.63
C HIS A 42 8.08 -1.35 -2.90
N SER A 43 7.32 -2.31 -3.38
CA SER A 43 7.81 -3.64 -3.72
C SER A 43 8.93 -3.59 -4.78
N GLU A 44 8.76 -2.79 -5.82
CA GLU A 44 9.78 -2.57 -6.86
C GLU A 44 11.05 -1.95 -6.28
N ALA A 45 10.91 -0.97 -5.38
CA ALA A 45 12.05 -0.37 -4.68
C ALA A 45 12.82 -1.39 -3.83
N LEU A 46 12.14 -2.44 -3.35
CA LEU A 46 12.74 -3.55 -2.61
C LEU A 46 13.29 -4.66 -3.52
N GLY A 47 13.18 -4.51 -4.83
CA GLY A 47 13.71 -5.46 -5.80
C GLY A 47 12.73 -6.54 -6.26
N LEU A 48 11.44 -6.40 -5.94
CA LEU A 48 10.40 -7.34 -6.34
C LEU A 48 9.34 -6.65 -7.20
N ALA A 49 9.46 -6.83 -8.50
CA ALA A 49 8.49 -6.36 -9.49
C ALA A 49 7.52 -7.50 -9.88
N LEU A 50 6.53 -7.18 -10.71
CA LEU A 50 5.57 -8.15 -11.21
C LEU A 50 6.25 -9.33 -11.91
N ALA A 51 7.33 -9.08 -12.67
CA ALA A 51 8.09 -10.13 -13.35
C ALA A 51 8.68 -11.14 -12.36
N ASP A 52 9.13 -10.67 -11.18
CA ASP A 52 9.67 -11.55 -10.14
C ASP A 52 8.57 -12.42 -9.53
N TYR A 53 7.39 -11.87 -9.33
CA TYR A 53 6.22 -12.62 -8.88
C TYR A 53 5.87 -13.74 -9.86
N ARG A 54 5.85 -13.43 -11.15
CA ARG A 54 5.57 -14.42 -12.20
C ARG A 54 6.64 -15.51 -12.26
N ARG A 55 7.92 -15.12 -12.20
CA ARG A 55 9.05 -16.04 -12.21
C ARG A 55 9.01 -17.02 -11.05
N LEU A 56 8.65 -16.54 -9.88
CA LEU A 56 8.59 -17.34 -8.66
C LEU A 56 7.26 -18.09 -8.49
N ASP A 57 6.29 -17.80 -9.33
CA ASP A 57 4.90 -18.33 -9.21
C ASP A 57 4.33 -18.07 -7.84
N ARG A 58 4.56 -16.87 -7.30
CA ARG A 58 4.12 -16.43 -5.97
C ARG A 58 3.60 -15.01 -6.04
N ALA A 59 2.66 -14.70 -5.16
CA ALA A 59 2.20 -13.33 -4.96
C ALA A 59 1.80 -13.12 -3.51
N MET A 60 1.98 -11.87 -3.02
CA MET A 60 1.32 -11.45 -1.79
C MET A 60 -0.06 -10.93 -2.19
N ALA A 61 -1.07 -11.76 -1.99
CA ALA A 61 -2.45 -11.43 -2.36
C ALA A 61 -3.13 -10.63 -1.23
N ILE A 62 -3.86 -9.59 -1.60
CA ILE A 62 -4.67 -8.83 -0.65
C ILE A 62 -5.89 -9.68 -0.30
N ARG A 63 -5.96 -10.12 0.95
CA ARG A 63 -7.10 -10.90 1.45
C ARG A 63 -8.19 -10.01 2.02
N ARG A 64 -7.81 -8.91 2.66
CA ARG A 64 -8.71 -7.93 3.26
C ARG A 64 -8.11 -6.53 3.15
N GLY A 65 -8.93 -5.56 2.77
CA GLY A 65 -8.59 -4.14 2.77
C GLY A 65 -9.59 -3.37 3.62
N GLU A 66 -9.10 -2.47 4.47
CA GLU A 66 -9.90 -1.57 5.28
C GLU A 66 -9.42 -0.14 5.04
N TYR A 67 -10.38 0.78 4.84
CA TYR A 67 -10.07 2.18 4.58
C TYR A 67 -10.95 3.09 5.41
N ASP A 68 -10.32 4.03 6.11
CA ASP A 68 -11.01 5.10 6.83
C ASP A 68 -10.86 6.38 6.00
N TYR A 69 -11.96 6.85 5.45
CA TYR A 69 -12.04 8.09 4.68
C TYR A 69 -12.32 9.24 5.64
N ILE A 70 -11.27 9.90 6.12
CA ILE A 70 -11.35 10.83 7.26
C ILE A 70 -11.75 12.23 6.82
N LEU A 71 -11.10 12.75 5.76
CA LEU A 71 -11.38 14.08 5.21
C LEU A 71 -11.45 14.01 3.69
N PRO A 72 -12.31 14.81 3.06
CA PRO A 72 -12.35 14.89 1.60
C PRO A 72 -11.14 15.63 1.05
N THR A 73 -10.80 15.34 -0.21
CA THR A 73 -9.79 16.10 -0.96
C THR A 73 -10.39 16.63 -2.27
N VAL A 74 -9.80 17.67 -2.79
CA VAL A 74 -10.27 18.36 -4.01
C VAL A 74 -9.22 18.30 -5.11
N GLN A 75 -9.62 18.64 -6.33
CA GLN A 75 -8.73 18.65 -7.49
C GLN A 75 -7.46 19.47 -7.21
N ASP A 76 -6.32 18.98 -7.68
CA ASP A 76 -5.00 19.62 -7.61
C ASP A 76 -4.43 19.77 -6.21
N GLU A 77 -5.09 19.26 -5.19
CA GLU A 77 -4.59 19.31 -3.81
C GLU A 77 -3.36 18.43 -3.63
N ALA A 78 -2.26 18.99 -3.12
CA ALA A 78 -1.02 18.25 -2.92
C ALA A 78 -1.14 17.30 -1.72
N LEU A 79 -0.91 16.00 -1.96
CA LEU A 79 -1.01 14.93 -0.98
C LEU A 79 0.26 14.09 -1.01
N VAL A 80 0.57 13.43 0.11
CA VAL A 80 1.63 12.43 0.20
C VAL A 80 1.06 11.16 0.79
N LEU A 81 1.22 10.05 0.06
CA LEU A 81 0.81 8.73 0.52
C LEU A 81 2.02 7.99 1.08
N GLY A 82 1.97 7.64 2.35
CA GLY A 82 2.96 6.80 3.00
C GLY A 82 2.46 5.37 3.15
N THR A 83 3.37 4.41 3.05
CA THR A 83 3.06 3.00 3.27
C THR A 83 4.17 2.31 4.03
N TRP A 84 3.79 1.28 4.79
CA TRP A 84 4.67 0.47 5.63
C TRP A 84 4.22 -0.98 5.61
N LEU A 85 5.18 -1.88 5.80
CA LEU A 85 4.88 -3.22 6.30
C LEU A 85 5.01 -3.18 7.82
N VAL A 86 3.99 -3.57 8.56
CA VAL A 86 3.95 -3.41 10.02
C VAL A 86 3.94 -4.73 10.77
N ALA A 87 3.63 -5.84 10.08
CA ALA A 87 3.68 -7.18 10.64
C ALA A 87 3.97 -8.19 9.53
N GLY A 88 4.53 -9.32 9.90
CA GLY A 88 4.78 -10.44 8.99
C GLY A 88 5.39 -11.60 9.74
N ASP A 89 4.97 -12.84 9.39
CA ASP A 89 5.47 -14.05 10.02
C ASP A 89 6.66 -14.69 9.27
N GLY A 90 7.01 -14.12 8.11
CA GLY A 90 8.07 -14.69 7.26
C GLY A 90 7.70 -16.02 6.61
N LYS A 91 6.45 -16.42 6.68
CA LYS A 91 5.93 -17.69 6.14
C LYS A 91 4.79 -17.49 5.16
N LEU A 92 3.65 -16.96 5.61
CA LEU A 92 2.44 -16.82 4.81
C LEU A 92 1.86 -15.41 4.81
N ALA A 93 1.91 -14.71 5.94
CA ALA A 93 1.11 -13.51 6.16
C ALA A 93 1.97 -12.27 6.39
N MET A 94 1.46 -11.14 5.94
CA MET A 94 1.97 -9.82 6.34
C MET A 94 0.86 -8.78 6.30
N GLU A 95 1.09 -7.67 7.00
CA GLU A 95 0.17 -6.54 7.07
C GLU A 95 0.85 -5.30 6.52
N ARG A 96 0.13 -4.56 5.67
CA ARG A 96 0.55 -3.27 5.15
C ARG A 96 -0.39 -2.18 5.66
N ARG A 97 0.18 -1.03 5.99
CA ARG A 97 -0.57 0.16 6.36
C ARG A 97 -0.32 1.30 5.38
N PHE A 98 -1.31 2.18 5.31
CA PHE A 98 -1.26 3.39 4.49
C PHE A 98 -1.72 4.59 5.31
N GLN A 99 -1.14 5.74 5.00
CA GLN A 99 -1.59 7.02 5.53
C GLN A 99 -1.41 8.08 4.46
N LEU A 100 -2.47 8.79 4.15
CA LEU A 100 -2.45 9.88 3.18
C LEU A 100 -2.52 11.21 3.93
N ILE A 101 -1.54 12.07 3.73
CA ILE A 101 -1.42 13.36 4.41
C ILE A 101 -1.58 14.49 3.39
N ARG A 102 -2.36 15.48 3.75
CA ARG A 102 -2.52 16.72 2.99
C ARG A 102 -1.35 17.66 3.32
N VAL A 103 -0.59 18.05 2.29
CA VAL A 103 0.64 18.84 2.48
C VAL A 103 0.34 20.21 3.07
N ARG A 104 -0.76 20.85 2.64
CA ARG A 104 -1.14 22.20 3.04
C ARG A 104 -1.18 22.41 4.56
N ASP A 105 -1.72 21.45 5.30
CA ASP A 105 -1.95 21.58 6.74
C ASP A 105 -1.46 20.39 7.56
N GLY A 106 -0.91 19.36 6.92
CA GLY A 106 -0.44 18.17 7.60
C GLY A 106 -1.56 17.24 8.09
N ALA A 107 -2.81 17.47 7.69
CA ALA A 107 -3.93 16.65 8.14
C ALA A 107 -3.90 15.27 7.49
N THR A 108 -4.17 14.24 8.29
CA THR A 108 -4.41 12.89 7.76
C THR A 108 -5.80 12.82 7.14
N VAL A 109 -5.87 12.49 5.86
CA VAL A 109 -7.13 12.43 5.11
C VAL A 109 -7.63 11.01 4.91
N LEU A 110 -6.75 10.00 4.99
CA LEU A 110 -7.11 8.60 4.85
C LEU A 110 -6.12 7.73 5.62
N ARG A 111 -6.62 6.65 6.20
CA ARG A 111 -5.82 5.52 6.66
C ARG A 111 -6.31 4.24 6.00
N GLY A 112 -5.37 3.36 5.68
CA GLY A 112 -5.68 2.07 5.07
C GLY A 112 -4.90 0.94 5.68
N ARG A 113 -5.44 -0.27 5.54
CA ARG A 113 -4.82 -1.49 6.03
C ARG A 113 -5.12 -2.63 5.07
N TRP A 114 -4.09 -3.44 4.78
CA TRP A 114 -4.23 -4.69 4.03
C TRP A 114 -3.72 -5.85 4.86
N ASP A 115 -4.52 -6.90 4.92
CA ASP A 115 -4.06 -8.23 5.30
C ASP A 115 -3.68 -8.98 4.03
N LEU A 116 -2.43 -9.42 3.95
CA LEU A 116 -1.87 -10.08 2.78
C LEU A 116 -1.52 -11.53 3.11
N VAL A 117 -1.70 -12.42 2.13
CA VAL A 117 -1.29 -13.81 2.23
C VAL A 117 -0.50 -14.21 1.00
N CYS A 118 0.59 -14.94 1.19
CA CYS A 118 1.36 -15.47 0.07
C CYS A 118 0.60 -16.63 -0.57
N ILE A 119 0.45 -16.56 -1.88
CA ILE A 119 -0.21 -17.59 -2.69
C ILE A 119 0.69 -18.07 -3.81
N GLU A 120 0.43 -19.28 -4.29
CA GLU A 120 0.93 -19.76 -5.55
C GLU A 120 0.02 -19.22 -6.66
N LEU A 121 0.60 -18.49 -7.66
CA LEU A 121 -0.20 -17.87 -8.72
C LEU A 121 -0.92 -18.90 -9.57
N SER A 122 -0.28 -20.02 -9.89
CA SER A 122 -0.85 -21.04 -10.77
C SER A 122 -2.06 -21.76 -10.16
N SER A 123 -2.14 -21.87 -8.82
CA SER A 123 -3.25 -22.55 -8.13
C SER A 123 -4.17 -21.61 -7.36
N GLY A 124 -3.71 -20.42 -7.04
CA GLY A 124 -4.42 -19.47 -6.17
C GLY A 124 -4.43 -19.89 -4.69
N ARG A 125 -3.73 -20.95 -4.32
CA ARG A 125 -3.74 -21.48 -2.94
C ARG A 125 -2.65 -20.83 -2.10
N PRO A 126 -2.87 -20.69 -0.78
CA PRO A 126 -1.82 -20.26 0.13
C PRO A 126 -0.58 -21.14 -0.03
N ARG A 127 0.56 -20.50 -0.11
CA ARG A 127 1.85 -21.16 -0.25
C ARG A 127 2.91 -20.33 0.45
N ARG A 128 3.88 -21.01 1.06
CA ARG A 128 4.94 -20.35 1.83
C ARG A 128 5.71 -19.35 0.98
N MET A 129 6.07 -18.21 1.58
CA MET A 129 6.92 -17.19 0.93
C MET A 129 8.23 -17.81 0.47
N PRO A 130 8.64 -17.56 -0.79
CA PRO A 130 9.99 -17.92 -1.22
C PRO A 130 11.00 -17.07 -0.47
N GLN A 131 12.26 -17.52 -0.40
CA GLN A 131 13.32 -16.82 0.33
C GLN A 131 13.49 -15.38 -0.15
N GLU A 132 13.33 -15.14 -1.45
CA GLU A 132 13.42 -13.79 -2.03
C GLU A 132 12.39 -12.82 -1.43
N PHE A 133 11.16 -13.30 -1.14
CA PHE A 133 10.14 -12.49 -0.46
C PHE A 133 10.52 -12.21 0.98
N VAL A 134 10.97 -13.23 1.70
CA VAL A 134 11.41 -13.07 3.09
C VAL A 134 12.55 -12.04 3.18
N ASP A 135 13.54 -12.15 2.31
CA ASP A 135 14.70 -11.27 2.31
C ASP A 135 14.36 -9.81 1.96
N ALA A 136 13.38 -9.61 1.06
CA ALA A 136 12.98 -8.28 0.64
C ALA A 136 12.00 -7.62 1.62
N TYR A 137 10.97 -8.36 2.07
CA TYR A 137 9.88 -7.78 2.85
C TYR A 137 10.10 -7.78 4.35
N MET A 138 10.62 -8.85 4.92
CA MET A 138 10.70 -8.97 6.38
C MET A 138 11.60 -7.93 7.05
N PRO A 139 12.74 -7.50 6.46
CA PRO A 139 13.54 -6.42 7.04
C PRO A 139 12.82 -5.07 7.10
N GLN A 140 11.73 -4.90 6.34
CA GLN A 140 10.95 -3.66 6.28
C GLN A 140 9.87 -3.57 7.37
N VAL A 141 9.65 -4.64 8.12
CA VAL A 141 8.57 -4.66 9.12
C VAL A 141 8.87 -3.65 10.23
N ALA A 142 8.02 -2.62 10.32
CA ALA A 142 8.18 -1.52 11.28
C ALA A 142 7.86 -2.02 12.69
N GLY A 143 8.74 -1.70 13.64
CA GLY A 143 8.59 -2.11 15.03
C GLY A 143 9.07 -3.53 15.30
N ALA A 144 9.73 -4.13 14.32
CA ALA A 144 10.35 -5.44 14.50
C ALA A 144 11.61 -5.32 15.39
#